data_e33d32d7e6d1bacd2fe0d7460d315e05
#
_entry.id   e33d32d7e6d1bacd2fe0d7460d315e05
#
_cell.length_a   1.000
_cell.length_b   1.000
_cell.length_c   1.000
_cell.angle_alpha   90.00
_cell.angle_beta   90.00
_cell.angle_gamma   90.00
#
_symmetry.space_group_name_H-M   'P 1'
#
loop_
_entity.id
_entity.type
_entity.pdbx_description
1 polymer ?
#
loop_
_entity_poly.entity_id
_entity_poly.type
_entity_poly.pdbx_seq_one_letter_code
_entity_poly.pdbx_strand_id
1 'polypeptide(L)'
;MNDDPMMGKARDANKKITLLVTTAASFLTPFMGSSVNIALPSIGHEFSMSAILLGWVAYSFLLAAATVLVPMGRVADIWGRKRIFSFGLVIYTLSSFLCAVAVSSYSLIAFRLLQGVGGAMIFGTSIAILTSVFPVGERGRALGINVASVYLGLSAGPFLGGFLTEHFGWRSIFLINVPLGTTIFILVLWKVRWEWADAREARDEHFDYSGALLYMAAIAAIMYGFSSLTQTLGVWLILIGLALIITFILRERKVQNPLLDITWFRHNPVFIFSNLAALINYSATFAVSFLLSLYLQYIKGFSPLHSGVILVAQPVVQALFSPFAGRLSDRIEPRIVASIGMSLTAIGLGLLILLNNQASIPFIIAVLFILGFGFALFSSPNTNAIMSSVENRFYGVASGTLATMRLTGQMLSMGIVMLIFALHIGDVPITPDQYPSFMGSMHSALIILSLLCFGGIFASLAGGKIR
;
A
#
# COMPACT_ATOMS: atom_id res chain seq x y z
N MET A 1 -6.07 35.51 -28.94
CA MET A 1 -5.78 35.55 -27.50
C MET A 1 -4.28 35.39 -27.39
N ASN A 2 -3.56 36.49 -27.09
CA ASN A 2 -2.11 36.44 -26.92
C ASN A 2 -1.78 35.65 -25.65
N ASP A 3 -1.20 34.46 -25.85
CA ASP A 3 -0.57 33.72 -24.75
C ASP A 3 0.66 34.51 -24.32
N ASP A 4 0.57 35.22 -23.19
CA ASP A 4 1.70 35.91 -22.57
C ASP A 4 2.80 34.86 -22.24
N PRO A 5 4.02 35.00 -22.82
CA PRO A 5 5.12 34.06 -22.59
C PRO A 5 5.51 33.94 -21.09
N MET A 6 5.21 34.96 -20.29
CA MET A 6 5.44 34.97 -18.84
C MET A 6 4.40 34.03 -18.11
N MET A 7 3.14 34.01 -18.56
CA MET A 7 2.13 33.10 -18.00
C MET A 7 2.43 31.64 -18.36
N GLY A 8 2.90 31.35 -19.56
CA GLY A 8 3.33 30.01 -19.97
C GLY A 8 4.48 29.47 -19.11
N LYS A 9 5.54 30.27 -18.89
CA LYS A 9 6.67 29.88 -18.02
C LYS A 9 6.28 29.68 -16.56
N ALA A 10 5.37 30.49 -16.02
CA ALA A 10 4.85 30.34 -14.66
C ALA A 10 4.02 29.05 -14.50
N ARG A 11 3.22 28.70 -15.52
CA ARG A 11 2.43 27.45 -15.56
C ARG A 11 3.32 26.21 -15.63
N ASP A 12 4.37 26.24 -16.45
CA ASP A 12 5.32 25.12 -16.56
C ASP A 12 6.19 24.95 -15.30
N ALA A 13 6.61 26.03 -14.66
CA ALA A 13 7.29 25.97 -13.38
C ALA A 13 6.41 25.36 -12.28
N ASN A 14 5.12 25.69 -12.25
CA ASN A 14 4.17 25.11 -11.30
C ASN A 14 3.97 23.62 -11.55
N LYS A 15 3.85 23.14 -12.81
CA LYS A 15 3.77 21.71 -13.14
C LYS A 15 4.99 20.94 -12.62
N LYS A 16 6.21 21.44 -12.84
CA LYS A 16 7.45 20.79 -12.39
C LYS A 16 7.52 20.67 -10.87
N ILE A 17 7.16 21.74 -10.16
CA ILE A 17 7.16 21.74 -8.69
C ILE A 17 6.09 20.82 -8.15
N THR A 18 4.89 20.83 -8.71
CA THR A 18 3.81 19.91 -8.34
C THR A 18 4.24 18.46 -8.53
N LEU A 19 4.84 18.12 -9.68
CA LEU A 19 5.38 16.79 -9.92
C LEU A 19 6.44 16.42 -8.88
N LEU A 20 7.38 17.31 -8.58
CA LEU A 20 8.43 17.05 -7.60
C LEU A 20 7.87 16.76 -6.22
N VAL A 21 6.97 17.61 -5.70
CA VAL A 21 6.46 17.46 -4.33
C VAL A 21 5.52 16.25 -4.19
N THR A 22 4.68 15.99 -5.17
CA THR A 22 3.81 14.80 -5.15
C THR A 22 4.61 13.51 -5.29
N THR A 23 5.62 13.49 -6.16
CA THR A 23 6.52 12.35 -6.36
C THR A 23 7.36 12.06 -5.12
N ALA A 24 7.95 13.10 -4.52
CA ALA A 24 8.71 12.97 -3.28
C ALA A 24 7.84 12.48 -2.11
N ALA A 25 6.61 12.98 -1.97
CA ALA A 25 5.68 12.52 -0.96
C ALA A 25 5.22 11.07 -1.20
N SER A 26 5.00 10.68 -2.46
CA SER A 26 4.65 9.31 -2.84
C SER A 26 5.78 8.30 -2.61
N PHE A 27 7.03 8.76 -2.51
CA PHE A 27 8.18 7.94 -2.11
C PHE A 27 8.15 7.61 -0.60
N LEU A 28 7.76 8.56 0.27
CA LEU A 28 7.89 8.41 1.73
C LEU A 28 7.13 7.21 2.29
N THR A 29 5.88 7.01 1.85
CA THR A 29 4.99 5.98 2.40
C THR A 29 5.48 4.56 2.12
N PRO A 30 5.81 4.17 0.85
CA PRO A 30 6.34 2.85 0.56
C PRO A 30 7.76 2.64 1.13
N PHE A 31 8.60 3.67 1.14
CA PHE A 31 9.90 3.64 1.81
C PHE A 31 9.75 3.27 3.28
N MET A 32 8.85 3.95 3.99
CA MET A 32 8.59 3.68 5.40
C MET A 32 8.05 2.28 5.63
N GLY A 33 7.07 1.84 4.82
CA GLY A 33 6.46 0.52 4.94
C GLY A 33 7.47 -0.61 4.80
N SER A 34 8.37 -0.52 3.82
CA SER A 34 9.42 -1.53 3.58
C SER A 34 10.57 -1.45 4.59
N SER A 35 10.96 -0.25 5.03
CA SER A 35 11.99 -0.05 6.06
C SER A 35 11.58 -0.59 7.43
N VAL A 36 10.32 -0.37 7.82
CA VAL A 36 9.78 -0.88 9.09
C VAL A 36 9.88 -2.39 9.18
N ASN A 37 9.58 -3.12 8.08
CA ASN A 37 9.66 -4.57 8.08
C ASN A 37 11.06 -5.10 8.45
N ILE A 38 12.12 -4.38 8.06
CA ILE A 38 13.50 -4.74 8.42
C ILE A 38 13.81 -4.42 9.89
N ALA A 39 13.23 -3.34 10.41
CA ALA A 39 13.47 -2.89 11.79
C ALA A 39 12.67 -3.67 12.86
N LEU A 40 11.65 -4.46 12.45
CA LEU A 40 10.74 -5.14 13.37
C LEU A 40 11.45 -6.02 14.41
N PRO A 41 12.45 -6.86 14.08
CA PRO A 41 13.15 -7.64 15.10
C PRO A 41 13.85 -6.77 16.15
N SER A 42 14.48 -5.66 15.73
CA SER A 42 15.14 -4.72 16.64
C SER A 42 14.12 -4.00 17.56
N ILE A 43 12.95 -3.61 17.02
CA ILE A 43 11.84 -3.04 17.78
C ILE A 43 11.30 -4.08 18.77
N GLY A 44 11.11 -5.31 18.32
CA GLY A 44 10.61 -6.42 19.10
C GLY A 44 11.53 -6.76 20.27
N HIS A 45 12.83 -6.74 20.04
CA HIS A 45 13.82 -6.98 21.08
C HIS A 45 13.79 -5.87 22.15
N GLU A 46 13.73 -4.59 21.75
CA GLU A 46 13.73 -3.48 22.71
C GLU A 46 12.48 -3.45 23.59
N PHE A 47 11.30 -3.70 23.00
CA PHE A 47 10.02 -3.65 23.73
C PHE A 47 9.53 -5.03 24.18
N SER A 48 10.31 -6.09 24.04
CA SER A 48 9.93 -7.48 24.36
C SER A 48 8.57 -7.87 23.75
N MET A 49 8.37 -7.55 22.46
CA MET A 49 7.08 -7.67 21.80
C MET A 49 6.79 -9.13 21.44
N SER A 50 5.52 -9.54 21.62
CA SER A 50 5.03 -10.79 21.07
C SER A 50 4.98 -10.77 19.54
N ALA A 51 4.90 -11.95 18.93
CA ALA A 51 4.76 -12.10 17.48
C ALA A 51 3.54 -11.33 16.92
N ILE A 52 2.46 -11.30 17.68
CA ILE A 52 1.23 -10.55 17.33
C ILE A 52 1.47 -9.05 17.37
N LEU A 53 2.08 -8.53 18.43
CA LEU A 53 2.39 -7.10 18.56
C LEU A 53 3.35 -6.61 17.49
N LEU A 54 4.33 -7.44 17.07
CA LEU A 54 5.19 -7.14 15.92
C LEU A 54 4.38 -6.94 14.64
N GLY A 55 3.43 -7.81 14.38
CA GLY A 55 2.51 -7.65 13.24
C GLY A 55 1.72 -6.34 13.33
N TRP A 56 1.29 -5.95 14.54
CA TRP A 56 0.55 -4.70 14.75
C TRP A 56 1.34 -3.44 14.40
N VAL A 57 2.66 -3.43 14.51
CA VAL A 57 3.49 -2.27 14.11
C VAL A 57 3.34 -1.98 12.60
N ALA A 58 3.32 -3.00 11.76
CA ALA A 58 3.10 -2.83 10.32
C ALA A 58 1.61 -2.63 9.99
N TYR A 59 0.75 -3.43 10.64
CA TYR A 59 -0.68 -3.50 10.38
C TYR A 59 -1.44 -2.21 10.73
N SER A 60 -1.11 -1.58 11.86
CA SER A 60 -1.80 -0.37 12.33
C SER A 60 -1.73 0.79 11.33
N PHE A 61 -0.59 0.96 10.67
CA PHE A 61 -0.46 1.94 9.59
C PHE A 61 -1.42 1.65 8.43
N LEU A 62 -1.46 0.39 7.98
CA LEU A 62 -2.33 -0.03 6.88
C LEU A 62 -3.81 0.10 7.25
N LEU A 63 -4.17 -0.30 8.48
CA LEU A 63 -5.51 -0.19 9.03
C LEU A 63 -6.01 1.26 8.94
N ALA A 64 -5.26 2.19 9.51
CA ALA A 64 -5.63 3.60 9.47
C ALA A 64 -5.65 4.14 8.04
N ALA A 65 -4.66 3.78 7.22
CA ALA A 65 -4.60 4.23 5.84
C ALA A 65 -5.80 3.76 5.01
N ALA A 66 -6.17 2.48 5.08
CA ALA A 66 -7.30 1.95 4.31
C ALA A 66 -8.65 2.49 4.82
N THR A 67 -8.80 2.64 6.13
CA THR A 67 -10.01 3.18 6.75
C THR A 67 -10.29 4.63 6.31
N VAL A 68 -9.23 5.44 6.18
CA VAL A 68 -9.36 6.89 5.98
C VAL A 68 -9.21 7.29 4.50
N LEU A 69 -8.63 6.44 3.64
CA LEU A 69 -8.29 6.79 2.24
C LEU A 69 -9.48 7.32 1.45
N VAL A 70 -10.60 6.60 1.43
CA VAL A 70 -11.78 6.93 0.64
C VAL A 70 -12.46 8.20 1.17
N PRO A 71 -12.77 8.34 2.48
CA PRO A 71 -13.31 9.57 3.03
C PRO A 71 -12.42 10.79 2.77
N MET A 72 -11.11 10.68 2.95
CA MET A 72 -10.18 11.80 2.75
C MET A 72 -10.01 12.18 1.28
N GLY A 73 -10.15 11.24 0.36
CA GLY A 73 -10.22 11.54 -1.06
C GLY A 73 -11.41 12.46 -1.36
N ARG A 74 -12.58 12.15 -0.83
CA ARG A 74 -13.78 12.97 -1.02
C ARG A 74 -13.70 14.33 -0.30
N VAL A 75 -13.17 14.35 0.92
CA VAL A 75 -12.87 15.60 1.65
C VAL A 75 -11.92 16.49 0.84
N ALA A 76 -10.91 15.89 0.19
CA ALA A 76 -9.97 16.65 -0.63
C ALA A 76 -10.62 17.28 -1.86
N ASP A 77 -11.59 16.62 -2.47
CA ASP A 77 -12.33 17.19 -3.60
C ASP A 77 -13.23 18.36 -3.18
N ILE A 78 -13.83 18.32 -1.96
CA ILE A 78 -14.69 19.38 -1.43
C ILE A 78 -13.88 20.54 -0.82
N TRP A 79 -12.89 20.25 0.03
CA TRP A 79 -12.16 21.25 0.82
C TRP A 79 -10.87 21.75 0.16
N GLY A 80 -10.43 21.08 -0.90
CA GLY A 80 -9.23 21.42 -1.65
C GLY A 80 -8.09 20.41 -1.46
N ARG A 81 -7.61 19.90 -2.57
CA ARG A 81 -6.59 18.84 -2.62
C ARG A 81 -5.27 19.27 -2.00
N LYS A 82 -4.84 20.53 -2.22
CA LYS A 82 -3.63 21.09 -1.62
C LYS A 82 -3.69 21.13 -0.09
N ARG A 83 -4.83 21.53 0.46
CA ARG A 83 -5.02 21.59 1.91
C ARG A 83 -4.90 20.21 2.54
N ILE A 84 -5.65 19.24 2.01
CA ILE A 84 -5.63 17.86 2.53
C ILE A 84 -4.25 17.22 2.37
N PHE A 85 -3.58 17.42 1.23
CA PHE A 85 -2.21 16.97 1.02
C PHE A 85 -1.24 17.59 2.05
N SER A 86 -1.34 18.89 2.30
CA SER A 86 -0.49 19.59 3.27
C SER A 86 -0.74 19.11 4.71
N PHE A 87 -2.00 18.94 5.11
CA PHE A 87 -2.34 18.35 6.41
C PHE A 87 -1.83 16.92 6.53
N GLY A 88 -1.95 16.12 5.46
CA GLY A 88 -1.37 14.78 5.40
C GLY A 88 0.13 14.77 5.64
N LEU A 89 0.88 15.69 5.02
CA LEU A 89 2.32 15.83 5.24
C LEU A 89 2.66 16.20 6.69
N VAL A 90 1.92 17.14 7.28
CA VAL A 90 2.12 17.53 8.69
C VAL A 90 1.87 16.35 9.62
N ILE A 91 0.71 15.67 9.47
CA ILE A 91 0.36 14.51 10.30
C ILE A 91 1.39 13.40 10.12
N TYR A 92 1.79 13.08 8.89
CA TYR A 92 2.77 12.04 8.58
C TYR A 92 4.14 12.35 9.17
N THR A 93 4.61 13.60 9.06
CA THR A 93 5.90 14.04 9.57
C THR A 93 5.93 14.05 11.10
N LEU A 94 4.89 14.62 11.72
CA LEU A 94 4.77 14.66 13.18
C LEU A 94 4.66 13.26 13.78
N SER A 95 3.81 12.40 13.19
CA SER A 95 3.69 11.02 13.66
C SER A 95 4.96 10.20 13.42
N SER A 96 5.75 10.49 12.37
CA SER A 96 7.07 9.90 12.20
C SER A 96 8.01 10.30 13.34
N PHE A 97 8.02 11.57 13.74
CA PHE A 97 8.77 12.02 14.91
C PHE A 97 8.30 11.31 16.19
N LEU A 98 6.98 11.25 16.42
CA LEU A 98 6.40 10.56 17.56
C LEU A 98 6.76 9.06 17.59
N CYS A 99 6.76 8.37 16.45
CA CYS A 99 7.24 6.98 16.35
C CYS A 99 8.72 6.85 16.78
N ALA A 100 9.56 7.80 16.40
CA ALA A 100 10.98 7.78 16.78
C ALA A 100 11.21 7.97 18.30
N VAL A 101 10.33 8.69 18.98
CA VAL A 101 10.42 8.92 20.43
C VAL A 101 9.49 7.99 21.24
N ALA A 102 8.91 6.97 20.61
CA ALA A 102 8.04 6.01 21.28
C ALA A 102 8.79 5.28 22.43
N VAL A 103 8.12 5.15 23.56
CA VAL A 103 8.67 4.55 24.79
C VAL A 103 8.06 3.17 25.10
N SER A 104 7.09 2.74 24.32
CA SER A 104 6.44 1.44 24.46
C SER A 104 5.87 0.94 23.12
N SER A 105 5.60 -0.37 23.03
CA SER A 105 4.94 -0.99 21.89
C SER A 105 3.58 -0.34 21.56
N TYR A 106 2.78 -0.07 22.59
CA TYR A 106 1.45 0.53 22.42
C TYR A 106 1.52 1.98 21.94
N SER A 107 2.47 2.78 22.46
CA SER A 107 2.67 4.15 21.97
C SER A 107 3.13 4.15 20.49
N LEU A 108 4.04 3.22 20.13
CA LEU A 108 4.47 3.07 18.74
C LEU A 108 3.29 2.71 17.82
N ILE A 109 2.46 1.74 18.19
CA ILE A 109 1.27 1.33 17.44
C ILE A 109 0.29 2.49 17.28
N ALA A 110 0.04 3.26 18.36
CA ALA A 110 -0.84 4.43 18.31
C ALA A 110 -0.30 5.50 17.35
N PHE A 111 1.01 5.78 17.38
CA PHE A 111 1.63 6.73 16.47
C PHE A 111 1.67 6.23 15.02
N ARG A 112 1.76 4.91 14.82
CA ARG A 112 1.63 4.28 13.49
C ARG A 112 0.22 4.41 12.91
N LEU A 113 -0.83 4.32 13.74
CA LEU A 113 -2.21 4.64 13.32
C LEU A 113 -2.30 6.09 12.82
N LEU A 114 -1.77 7.04 13.59
CA LEU A 114 -1.75 8.45 13.19
C LEU A 114 -0.96 8.67 11.89
N GLN A 115 0.18 7.99 11.75
CA GLN A 115 1.00 8.04 10.54
C GLN A 115 0.25 7.47 9.31
N GLY A 116 -0.57 6.43 9.51
CA GLY A 116 -1.44 5.87 8.48
C GLY A 116 -2.49 6.86 7.98
N VAL A 117 -3.09 7.65 8.88
CA VAL A 117 -4.00 8.74 8.50
C VAL A 117 -3.30 9.76 7.60
N GLY A 118 -2.12 10.24 7.99
CA GLY A 118 -1.32 11.15 7.17
C GLY A 118 -0.94 10.54 5.81
N GLY A 119 -0.54 9.27 5.81
CA GLY A 119 -0.22 8.51 4.59
C GLY A 119 -1.40 8.39 3.64
N ALA A 120 -2.61 8.13 4.14
CA ALA A 120 -3.84 8.08 3.34
C ALA A 120 -4.16 9.42 2.68
N MET A 121 -4.02 10.52 3.43
CA MET A 121 -4.24 11.87 2.90
C MET A 121 -3.25 12.21 1.78
N ILE A 122 -1.97 11.85 1.93
CA ILE A 122 -0.94 12.03 0.89
C ILE A 122 -1.28 11.17 -0.34
N PHE A 123 -1.53 9.88 -0.13
CA PHE A 123 -1.71 8.92 -1.22
C PHE A 123 -2.99 9.20 -2.02
N GLY A 124 -4.10 9.48 -1.32
CA GLY A 124 -5.39 9.77 -1.94
C GLY A 124 -5.39 11.06 -2.75
N THR A 125 -4.59 12.06 -2.35
CA THR A 125 -4.54 13.35 -3.04
C THR A 125 -3.49 13.43 -4.14
N SER A 126 -2.35 12.71 -4.03
CA SER A 126 -1.23 12.81 -4.99
C SER A 126 -1.64 12.54 -6.44
N ILE A 127 -2.38 11.46 -6.69
CA ILE A 127 -2.84 11.11 -8.04
C ILE A 127 -3.85 12.13 -8.55
N ALA A 128 -4.79 12.54 -7.69
CA ALA A 128 -5.81 13.54 -8.02
C ALA A 128 -5.20 14.91 -8.37
N ILE A 129 -4.14 15.31 -7.65
CA ILE A 129 -3.37 16.53 -7.92
C ILE A 129 -2.68 16.44 -9.29
N LEU A 130 -1.98 15.33 -9.58
CA LEU A 130 -1.30 15.16 -10.86
C LEU A 130 -2.27 15.17 -12.04
N THR A 131 -3.42 14.51 -11.91
CA THR A 131 -4.43 14.48 -12.98
C THR A 131 -5.11 15.82 -13.21
N SER A 132 -5.18 16.70 -12.19
CA SER A 132 -5.74 18.05 -12.33
C SER A 132 -4.75 19.05 -12.95
N VAL A 133 -3.46 18.93 -12.63
CA VAL A 133 -2.42 19.88 -13.07
C VAL A 133 -1.91 19.58 -14.49
N PHE A 134 -1.86 18.30 -14.86
CA PHE A 134 -1.33 17.89 -16.15
C PHE A 134 -2.44 17.68 -17.17
N PRO A 135 -2.33 18.25 -18.41
CA PRO A 135 -3.29 18.01 -19.48
C PRO A 135 -3.26 16.54 -19.92
N VAL A 136 -4.32 16.08 -20.60
CA VAL A 136 -4.52 14.67 -20.97
C VAL A 136 -3.30 14.07 -21.65
N GLY A 137 -2.61 14.78 -22.54
CA GLY A 137 -1.41 14.31 -23.25
C GLY A 137 -0.14 14.15 -22.40
N GLU A 138 -0.08 14.80 -21.20
CA GLU A 138 1.09 14.77 -20.32
C GLU A 138 0.85 13.92 -19.06
N ARG A 139 -0.41 13.57 -18.74
CA ARG A 139 -0.81 12.84 -17.52
C ARG A 139 -0.11 11.49 -17.39
N GLY A 140 -0.03 10.73 -18.47
CA GLY A 140 0.63 9.42 -18.46
C GLY A 140 2.09 9.48 -18.02
N ARG A 141 2.84 10.49 -18.49
CA ARG A 141 4.22 10.71 -18.08
C ARG A 141 4.33 11.11 -16.60
N ALA A 142 3.47 12.03 -16.15
CA ALA A 142 3.48 12.49 -14.76
C ALA A 142 3.13 11.35 -13.78
N LEU A 143 2.09 10.58 -14.09
CA LEU A 143 1.70 9.40 -13.29
C LEU A 143 2.78 8.31 -13.33
N GLY A 144 3.42 8.08 -14.48
CA GLY A 144 4.54 7.15 -14.60
C GLY A 144 5.72 7.50 -13.70
N ILE A 145 6.10 8.79 -13.62
CA ILE A 145 7.15 9.28 -12.71
C ILE A 145 6.73 9.07 -11.25
N ASN A 146 5.47 9.35 -10.91
CA ASN A 146 4.95 9.15 -9.56
C ASN A 146 5.00 7.66 -9.16
N VAL A 147 4.56 6.75 -10.03
CA VAL A 147 4.63 5.31 -9.81
C VAL A 147 6.07 4.82 -9.68
N ALA A 148 7.00 5.35 -10.50
CA ALA A 148 8.42 5.04 -10.37
C ALA A 148 8.98 5.42 -9.00
N SER A 149 8.54 6.55 -8.42
CA SER A 149 8.97 6.94 -7.06
C SER A 149 8.46 5.99 -5.98
N VAL A 150 7.25 5.46 -6.13
CA VAL A 150 6.71 4.41 -5.25
C VAL A 150 7.62 3.18 -5.27
N TYR A 151 8.02 2.71 -6.46
CA TYR A 151 8.93 1.58 -6.59
C TYR A 151 10.34 1.87 -6.08
N LEU A 152 10.84 3.09 -6.28
CA LEU A 152 12.10 3.52 -5.68
C LEU A 152 12.02 3.50 -4.14
N GLY A 153 10.90 3.94 -3.55
CA GLY A 153 10.66 3.85 -2.12
C GLY A 153 10.67 2.40 -1.63
N LEU A 154 9.95 1.52 -2.29
CA LEU A 154 9.92 0.08 -1.97
C LEU A 154 11.31 -0.56 -2.09
N SER A 155 12.10 -0.17 -3.09
CA SER A 155 13.45 -0.72 -3.31
C SER A 155 14.48 -0.14 -2.33
N ALA A 156 14.41 1.16 -2.05
CA ALA A 156 15.31 1.82 -1.12
C ALA A 156 15.06 1.40 0.34
N GLY A 157 13.80 1.08 0.68
CA GLY A 157 13.39 0.78 2.05
C GLY A 157 14.15 -0.35 2.71
N PRO A 158 14.25 -1.56 2.14
CA PRO A 158 14.96 -2.66 2.76
C PRO A 158 16.45 -2.36 2.96
N PHE A 159 17.12 -1.80 1.95
CA PHE A 159 18.54 -1.48 2.03
C PHE A 159 18.83 -0.34 3.01
N LEU A 160 18.22 0.82 2.80
CA LEU A 160 18.43 1.98 3.68
C LEU A 160 17.85 1.73 5.08
N GLY A 161 16.71 1.05 5.19
CA GLY A 161 16.13 0.67 6.47
C GLY A 161 17.04 -0.27 7.25
N GLY A 162 17.68 -1.24 6.58
CA GLY A 162 18.67 -2.13 7.16
C GLY A 162 19.93 -1.37 7.63
N PHE A 163 20.48 -0.52 6.76
CA PHE A 163 21.62 0.32 7.08
C PHE A 163 21.36 1.25 8.27
N LEU A 164 20.23 1.95 8.26
CA LEU A 164 19.85 2.86 9.34
C LEU A 164 19.62 2.11 10.65
N THR A 165 18.94 0.98 10.60
CA THR A 165 18.63 0.17 11.78
C THR A 165 19.90 -0.38 12.43
N GLU A 166 20.85 -0.86 11.62
CA GLU A 166 22.10 -1.44 12.12
C GLU A 166 23.06 -0.41 12.72
N HIS A 167 23.21 0.75 12.07
CA HIS A 167 24.23 1.74 12.47
C HIS A 167 23.69 2.84 13.42
N PHE A 168 22.40 3.18 13.32
CA PHE A 168 21.79 4.29 14.07
C PHE A 168 20.58 3.85 14.91
N GLY A 169 20.27 2.55 14.91
CA GLY A 169 19.09 2.01 15.59
C GLY A 169 17.79 2.23 14.83
N TRP A 170 16.78 1.43 15.13
CA TRP A 170 15.50 1.41 14.41
C TRP A 170 14.76 2.77 14.42
N ARG A 171 14.98 3.62 15.42
CA ARG A 171 14.36 4.95 15.49
C ARG A 171 14.74 5.86 14.33
N SER A 172 15.93 5.66 13.79
CA SER A 172 16.46 6.46 12.68
C SER A 172 15.64 6.32 11.39
N ILE A 173 14.97 5.16 11.15
CA ILE A 173 14.09 4.98 10.00
C ILE A 173 12.87 5.91 10.04
N PHE A 174 12.41 6.25 11.24
CA PHE A 174 11.32 7.21 11.43
C PHE A 174 11.86 8.64 11.35
N LEU A 175 13.01 8.92 11.98
CA LEU A 175 13.62 10.25 12.01
C LEU A 175 13.98 10.79 10.63
N ILE A 176 14.44 9.95 9.69
CA ILE A 176 14.78 10.39 8.33
C ILE A 176 13.57 10.96 7.57
N ASN A 177 12.35 10.52 7.91
CA ASN A 177 11.13 11.04 7.31
C ASN A 177 10.80 12.45 7.80
N VAL A 178 11.32 12.88 8.96
CA VAL A 178 11.04 14.21 9.51
C VAL A 178 11.64 15.32 8.64
N PRO A 179 12.95 15.36 8.34
CA PRO A 179 13.50 16.36 7.45
C PRO A 179 12.95 16.27 6.03
N LEU A 180 12.72 15.06 5.52
CA LEU A 180 12.15 14.88 4.18
C LEU A 180 10.73 15.44 4.09
N GLY A 181 9.84 15.03 5.01
CA GLY A 181 8.45 15.51 5.05
C GLY A 181 8.37 17.02 5.28
N THR A 182 9.20 17.56 6.19
CA THR A 182 9.29 19.02 6.45
C THR A 182 9.74 19.76 5.21
N THR A 183 10.75 19.27 4.50
CA THR A 183 11.24 19.89 3.25
C THR A 183 10.14 19.92 2.18
N ILE A 184 9.42 18.79 1.99
CA ILE A 184 8.32 18.73 1.03
C ILE A 184 7.22 19.72 1.44
N PHE A 185 6.85 19.77 2.73
CA PHE A 185 5.84 20.70 3.25
C PHE A 185 6.21 22.17 3.01
N ILE A 186 7.45 22.56 3.30
CA ILE A 186 7.95 23.92 3.04
C ILE A 186 7.89 24.22 1.54
N LEU A 187 8.29 23.28 0.68
CA LEU A 187 8.21 23.46 -0.78
C LEU A 187 6.77 23.66 -1.25
N VAL A 188 5.81 22.93 -0.67
CA VAL A 188 4.38 23.10 -0.98
C VAL A 188 3.91 24.50 -0.58
N LEU A 189 4.25 24.97 0.63
CA LEU A 189 3.85 26.30 1.10
C LEU A 189 4.47 27.44 0.27
N TRP A 190 5.75 27.35 -0.05
CA TRP A 190 6.49 28.43 -0.71
C TRP A 190 6.25 28.52 -2.22
N LYS A 191 6.20 27.36 -2.89
CA LYS A 191 6.25 27.31 -4.35
C LYS A 191 4.90 27.03 -4.99
N VAL A 192 3.99 26.37 -4.28
CA VAL A 192 2.66 26.07 -4.79
C VAL A 192 1.70 27.18 -4.35
N ARG A 193 1.52 28.19 -5.20
CA ARG A 193 0.70 29.38 -4.90
C ARG A 193 -0.80 29.16 -5.17
N TRP A 194 -1.16 28.14 -5.97
CA TRP A 194 -2.52 27.92 -6.45
C TRP A 194 -3.12 26.66 -5.79
N GLU A 195 -4.41 26.67 -5.54
CA GLU A 195 -5.15 25.45 -5.22
C GLU A 195 -5.09 24.48 -6.41
N TRP A 196 -4.84 23.21 -6.17
CA TRP A 196 -4.68 22.19 -7.19
C TRP A 196 -6.01 21.58 -7.65
N ALA A 197 -7.07 22.29 -7.68
CA ALA A 197 -8.30 21.93 -8.39
C ALA A 197 -9.23 23.12 -8.49
N ASP A 198 -10.02 23.17 -9.54
CA ASP A 198 -11.23 23.94 -9.56
C ASP A 198 -12.25 23.29 -8.59
N ALA A 199 -12.06 23.57 -7.30
CA ALA A 199 -13.01 23.19 -6.25
C ALA A 199 -14.36 23.91 -6.40
N ARG A 200 -14.57 24.64 -7.50
CA ARG A 200 -15.78 25.45 -7.71
C ARG A 200 -17.03 24.60 -7.92
N GLU A 201 -16.89 23.47 -8.64
CA GLU A 201 -18.04 22.59 -8.92
C GLU A 201 -18.41 21.69 -7.73
N ALA A 202 -17.42 21.31 -6.89
CA ALA A 202 -17.64 20.42 -5.74
C ALA A 202 -17.89 21.18 -4.42
N ARG A 203 -17.72 22.51 -4.38
CA ARG A 203 -17.91 23.29 -3.13
C ARG A 203 -19.35 23.32 -2.62
N ASP A 204 -20.32 23.13 -3.49
CA ASP A 204 -21.75 23.09 -3.13
C ASP A 204 -22.22 21.67 -2.77
N GLU A 205 -21.34 20.67 -2.85
CA GLU A 205 -21.66 19.31 -2.49
C GLU A 205 -21.49 19.06 -1.00
N HIS A 206 -22.52 18.48 -0.37
CA HIS A 206 -22.47 18.10 1.03
C HIS A 206 -21.66 16.80 1.23
N PHE A 207 -20.73 16.83 2.18
CA PHE A 207 -19.97 15.62 2.55
C PHE A 207 -20.89 14.61 3.27
N ASP A 208 -20.85 13.35 2.82
CA ASP A 208 -21.62 12.28 3.46
C ASP A 208 -20.90 11.74 4.72
N TYR A 209 -21.11 12.42 5.86
CA TYR A 209 -20.55 12.03 7.16
C TYR A 209 -20.99 10.64 7.59
N SER A 210 -22.24 10.26 7.33
CA SER A 210 -22.78 8.97 7.76
C SER A 210 -22.28 7.82 6.88
N GLY A 211 -22.15 8.01 5.56
CA GLY A 211 -21.48 7.04 4.68
C GLY A 211 -20.00 6.86 5.04
N ALA A 212 -19.29 7.97 5.32
CA ALA A 212 -17.91 7.94 5.76
C ALA A 212 -17.75 7.15 7.07
N LEU A 213 -18.60 7.42 8.07
CA LEU A 213 -18.56 6.72 9.36
C LEU A 213 -18.87 5.22 9.20
N LEU A 214 -19.87 4.86 8.39
CA LEU A 214 -20.22 3.46 8.10
C LEU A 214 -19.05 2.74 7.44
N TYR A 215 -18.43 3.35 6.42
CA TYR A 215 -17.27 2.79 5.74
C TYR A 215 -16.10 2.59 6.70
N MET A 216 -15.74 3.63 7.45
CA MET A 216 -14.62 3.57 8.41
C MET A 216 -14.86 2.50 9.49
N ALA A 217 -16.06 2.47 10.07
CA ALA A 217 -16.43 1.48 11.08
C ALA A 217 -16.42 0.06 10.53
N ALA A 218 -16.92 -0.13 9.30
CA ALA A 218 -16.94 -1.43 8.63
C ALA A 218 -15.52 -1.97 8.40
N ILE A 219 -14.64 -1.16 7.80
CA ILE A 219 -13.24 -1.56 7.56
C ILE A 219 -12.52 -1.83 8.89
N ALA A 220 -12.66 -0.93 9.88
CA ALA A 220 -12.05 -1.12 11.18
C ALA A 220 -12.54 -2.39 11.87
N ALA A 221 -13.85 -2.67 11.85
CA ALA A 221 -14.43 -3.87 12.45
C ALA A 221 -13.95 -5.16 11.77
N ILE A 222 -13.97 -5.24 10.44
CA ILE A 222 -13.48 -6.39 9.69
C ILE A 222 -12.01 -6.65 10.05
N MET A 223 -11.20 -5.60 10.03
CA MET A 223 -9.75 -5.75 10.15
C MET A 223 -9.30 -6.04 11.57
N TYR A 224 -9.89 -5.37 12.56
CA TYR A 224 -9.64 -5.72 13.96
C TYR A 224 -10.19 -7.11 14.27
N GLY A 225 -11.33 -7.48 13.68
CA GLY A 225 -11.90 -8.83 13.75
C GLY A 225 -10.93 -9.90 13.24
N PHE A 226 -10.26 -9.68 12.10
CA PHE A 226 -9.25 -10.60 11.57
C PHE A 226 -8.07 -10.82 12.54
N SER A 227 -7.59 -9.77 13.18
CA SER A 227 -6.50 -9.88 14.16
C SER A 227 -6.92 -10.56 15.47
N SER A 228 -8.23 -10.65 15.73
CA SER A 228 -8.82 -11.20 16.96
C SER A 228 -9.59 -12.50 16.73
N LEU A 229 -9.40 -13.17 15.58
CA LEU A 229 -10.15 -14.39 15.20
C LEU A 229 -9.93 -15.58 16.13
N THR A 230 -8.89 -15.58 16.95
CA THR A 230 -8.68 -16.57 18.02
C THR A 230 -9.71 -16.45 19.16
N GLN A 231 -10.43 -15.33 19.21
CA GLN A 231 -11.48 -15.06 20.20
C GLN A 231 -12.83 -14.96 19.47
N THR A 232 -13.90 -15.33 20.16
CA THR A 232 -15.28 -15.21 19.65
C THR A 232 -15.62 -13.78 19.23
N LEU A 233 -15.03 -12.79 19.88
CA LEU A 233 -15.16 -11.36 19.55
C LEU A 233 -14.75 -11.08 18.10
N GLY A 234 -13.66 -11.70 17.60
CA GLY A 234 -13.17 -11.50 16.23
C GLY A 234 -14.20 -11.90 15.18
N VAL A 235 -14.87 -13.03 15.37
CA VAL A 235 -15.93 -13.51 14.47
C VAL A 235 -17.10 -12.52 14.43
N TRP A 236 -17.56 -12.04 15.61
CA TRP A 236 -18.64 -11.05 15.68
C TRP A 236 -18.27 -9.74 15.02
N LEU A 237 -17.06 -9.26 15.21
CA LEU A 237 -16.58 -8.04 14.57
C LEU A 237 -16.54 -8.15 13.04
N ILE A 238 -16.12 -9.29 12.49
CA ILE A 238 -16.17 -9.52 11.04
C ILE A 238 -17.62 -9.53 10.54
N LEU A 239 -18.54 -10.21 11.23
CA LEU A 239 -19.95 -10.25 10.85
C LEU A 239 -20.59 -8.86 10.91
N ILE A 240 -20.32 -8.10 11.96
CA ILE A 240 -20.77 -6.70 12.11
C ILE A 240 -20.16 -5.84 10.97
N GLY A 241 -18.88 -5.97 10.71
CA GLY A 241 -18.22 -5.23 9.64
C GLY A 241 -18.78 -5.54 8.25
N LEU A 242 -19.08 -6.82 7.96
CA LEU A 242 -19.76 -7.22 6.72
C LEU A 242 -21.18 -6.64 6.63
N ALA A 243 -21.94 -6.64 7.72
CA ALA A 243 -23.25 -6.03 7.78
C ALA A 243 -23.17 -4.51 7.54
N LEU A 244 -22.16 -3.82 8.12
CA LEU A 244 -21.92 -2.39 7.88
C LEU A 244 -21.52 -2.11 6.43
N ILE A 245 -20.69 -2.97 5.77
CA ILE A 245 -20.37 -2.83 4.33
C ILE A 245 -21.64 -2.97 3.47
N ILE A 246 -22.47 -3.95 3.75
CA ILE A 246 -23.74 -4.14 3.04
C ILE A 246 -24.63 -2.89 3.23
N THR A 247 -24.76 -2.39 4.46
CA THR A 247 -25.53 -1.19 4.78
C THR A 247 -24.96 0.04 4.06
N PHE A 248 -23.64 0.20 4.04
CA PHE A 248 -22.94 1.24 3.28
C PHE A 248 -23.29 1.16 1.79
N ILE A 249 -23.14 -0.03 1.17
CA ILE A 249 -23.45 -0.23 -0.25
C ILE A 249 -24.91 0.09 -0.59
N LEU A 250 -25.84 -0.36 0.24
CA LEU A 250 -27.28 -0.11 0.03
C LEU A 250 -27.62 1.38 0.17
N ARG A 251 -26.94 2.07 1.07
CA ARG A 251 -27.11 3.51 1.29
C ARG A 251 -26.50 4.35 0.17
N GLU A 252 -25.26 4.05 -0.27
CA GLU A 252 -24.58 4.74 -1.36
C GLU A 252 -25.38 4.76 -2.68
N ARG A 253 -26.21 3.73 -2.89
CA ARG A 253 -27.13 3.68 -4.07
C ARG A 253 -28.27 4.70 -4.02
N LYS A 254 -28.55 5.29 -2.84
CA LYS A 254 -29.70 6.18 -2.62
C LYS A 254 -29.32 7.63 -2.35
N VAL A 255 -28.06 7.88 -2.01
CA VAL A 255 -27.55 9.21 -1.65
C VAL A 255 -27.21 10.00 -2.91
N GLN A 256 -27.53 11.30 -2.93
CA GLN A 256 -27.26 12.19 -4.08
C GLN A 256 -25.76 12.42 -4.32
N ASN A 257 -24.97 12.53 -3.25
CA ASN A 257 -23.52 12.75 -3.29
C ASN A 257 -22.79 11.60 -2.59
N PRO A 258 -22.68 10.40 -3.23
CA PRO A 258 -22.08 9.24 -2.62
C PRO A 258 -20.54 9.42 -2.46
N LEU A 259 -19.95 8.75 -1.44
CA LEU A 259 -18.50 8.64 -1.29
C LEU A 259 -17.87 7.85 -2.44
N LEU A 260 -18.58 6.80 -2.87
CA LEU A 260 -18.19 5.94 -4.00
C LEU A 260 -19.42 5.72 -4.86
N ASP A 261 -19.40 6.16 -6.10
CA ASP A 261 -20.46 5.87 -7.05
C ASP A 261 -20.37 4.39 -7.50
N ILE A 262 -21.13 3.55 -6.79
CA ILE A 262 -21.14 2.09 -6.99
C ILE A 262 -21.89 1.71 -8.28
N THR A 263 -22.70 2.57 -8.84
CA THR A 263 -23.51 2.26 -10.04
C THR A 263 -22.64 2.00 -11.26
N TRP A 264 -21.47 2.63 -11.30
CA TRP A 264 -20.46 2.48 -12.36
C TRP A 264 -19.86 1.09 -12.48
N PHE A 265 -19.78 0.38 -11.36
CA PHE A 265 -19.13 -0.94 -11.30
C PHE A 265 -19.97 -2.02 -12.00
N ARG A 266 -21.30 -1.84 -12.05
CA ARG A 266 -22.23 -2.92 -12.39
C ARG A 266 -22.14 -3.40 -13.85
N HIS A 267 -21.62 -2.59 -14.78
CA HIS A 267 -21.63 -2.86 -16.21
C HIS A 267 -20.22 -2.99 -16.83
N ASN A 268 -19.16 -3.00 -16.02
CA ASN A 268 -17.79 -3.09 -16.52
C ASN A 268 -17.05 -4.30 -15.90
N PRO A 269 -17.16 -5.48 -16.51
CA PRO A 269 -16.53 -6.69 -15.96
C PRO A 269 -14.99 -6.57 -15.92
N VAL A 270 -14.36 -5.89 -16.88
CA VAL A 270 -12.90 -5.67 -16.87
C VAL A 270 -12.50 -4.92 -15.62
N PHE A 271 -13.22 -3.84 -15.28
CA PHE A 271 -12.97 -3.04 -14.10
C PHE A 271 -13.13 -3.86 -12.80
N ILE A 272 -14.24 -4.61 -12.67
CA ILE A 272 -14.54 -5.41 -11.48
C ILE A 272 -13.47 -6.48 -11.27
N PHE A 273 -13.21 -7.30 -12.27
CA PHE A 273 -12.31 -8.43 -12.14
C PHE A 273 -10.84 -8.02 -12.03
N SER A 274 -10.42 -6.93 -12.69
CA SER A 274 -9.06 -6.39 -12.52
C SER A 274 -8.85 -5.82 -11.11
N ASN A 275 -9.85 -5.15 -10.52
CA ASN A 275 -9.78 -4.70 -9.12
C ASN A 275 -9.81 -5.88 -8.15
N LEU A 276 -10.61 -6.92 -8.39
CA LEU A 276 -10.61 -8.15 -7.59
C LEU A 276 -9.27 -8.87 -7.69
N ALA A 277 -8.69 -8.98 -8.89
CA ALA A 277 -7.35 -9.54 -9.08
C ALA A 277 -6.28 -8.74 -8.32
N ALA A 278 -6.37 -7.40 -8.31
CA ALA A 278 -5.50 -6.56 -7.49
C ALA A 278 -5.66 -6.86 -6.00
N LEU A 279 -6.88 -6.89 -5.48
CA LEU A 279 -7.16 -7.25 -4.09
C LEU A 279 -6.49 -8.57 -3.72
N ILE A 280 -6.71 -9.62 -4.51
CA ILE A 280 -6.18 -10.98 -4.25
C ILE A 280 -4.65 -10.99 -4.35
N ASN A 281 -4.06 -10.37 -5.37
CA ASN A 281 -2.61 -10.34 -5.54
C ASN A 281 -1.91 -9.65 -4.35
N TYR A 282 -2.40 -8.48 -3.93
CA TYR A 282 -1.84 -7.79 -2.77
C TYR A 282 -2.10 -8.53 -1.45
N SER A 283 -3.22 -9.29 -1.35
CA SER A 283 -3.49 -10.19 -0.22
C SER A 283 -2.51 -11.35 -0.16
N ALA A 284 -2.04 -11.83 -1.30
CA ALA A 284 -1.08 -12.93 -1.38
C ALA A 284 0.39 -12.50 -1.17
N THR A 285 0.76 -11.25 -1.48
CA THR A 285 2.18 -10.89 -1.63
C THR A 285 2.72 -9.97 -0.56
N PHE A 286 1.90 -9.14 0.07
CA PHE A 286 2.41 -8.06 0.94
C PHE A 286 3.15 -8.58 2.18
N ALA A 287 2.63 -9.59 2.86
CA ALA A 287 3.24 -10.13 4.07
C ALA A 287 4.55 -10.90 3.81
N VAL A 288 4.90 -11.19 2.56
CA VAL A 288 6.13 -11.92 2.20
C VAL A 288 7.37 -11.21 2.72
N SER A 289 7.47 -9.89 2.51
CA SER A 289 8.61 -9.11 3.02
C SER A 289 8.69 -9.11 4.53
N PHE A 290 7.54 -9.08 5.22
CA PHE A 290 7.46 -9.19 6.67
C PHE A 290 7.98 -10.57 7.15
N LEU A 291 7.44 -11.65 6.61
CA LEU A 291 7.81 -13.02 6.96
C LEU A 291 9.29 -13.30 6.68
N LEU A 292 9.78 -12.90 5.51
CA LEU A 292 11.18 -13.10 5.14
C LEU A 292 12.14 -12.25 5.98
N SER A 293 11.76 -11.04 6.38
CA SER A 293 12.55 -10.21 7.28
C SER A 293 12.74 -10.90 8.64
N LEU A 294 11.66 -11.44 9.22
CA LEU A 294 11.73 -12.21 10.46
C LEU A 294 12.54 -13.49 10.29
N TYR A 295 12.33 -14.22 9.20
CA TYR A 295 13.08 -15.45 8.90
C TYR A 295 14.60 -15.19 8.77
N LEU A 296 14.99 -14.18 8.01
CA LEU A 296 16.42 -13.87 7.80
C LEU A 296 17.09 -13.45 9.10
N GLN A 297 16.41 -12.71 9.97
CA GLN A 297 17.01 -12.20 11.20
C GLN A 297 16.91 -13.19 12.36
N TYR A 298 15.75 -13.83 12.60
CA TYR A 298 15.59 -14.78 13.70
C TYR A 298 16.17 -16.17 13.38
N ILE A 299 15.87 -16.72 12.20
CA ILE A 299 16.25 -18.09 11.86
C ILE A 299 17.67 -18.15 11.28
N LYS A 300 18.01 -17.24 10.37
CA LYS A 300 19.34 -17.19 9.72
C LYS A 300 20.36 -16.37 10.52
N GLY A 301 19.94 -15.59 11.52
CA GLY A 301 20.83 -14.76 12.34
C GLY A 301 21.51 -13.62 11.58
N PHE A 302 20.94 -13.17 10.44
CA PHE A 302 21.52 -12.07 9.68
C PHE A 302 21.24 -10.74 10.36
N SER A 303 22.16 -9.78 10.19
CA SER A 303 21.95 -8.42 10.61
C SER A 303 20.84 -7.74 9.77
N PRO A 304 20.26 -6.64 10.28
CA PRO A 304 19.29 -5.87 9.52
C PRO A 304 19.78 -5.45 8.13
N LEU A 305 21.03 -5.03 8.00
CA LEU A 305 21.64 -4.64 6.72
C LEU A 305 21.72 -5.81 5.74
N HIS A 306 22.25 -6.97 6.18
CA HIS A 306 22.34 -8.14 5.32
C HIS A 306 20.94 -8.62 4.88
N SER A 307 19.98 -8.64 5.78
CA SER A 307 18.59 -8.97 5.46
C SER A 307 18.00 -7.99 4.45
N GLY A 308 18.27 -6.69 4.62
CA GLY A 308 17.84 -5.65 3.70
C GLY A 308 18.42 -5.79 2.30
N VAL A 309 19.73 -6.12 2.19
CA VAL A 309 20.40 -6.38 0.90
C VAL A 309 19.77 -7.57 0.16
N ILE A 310 19.39 -8.63 0.88
CA ILE A 310 18.71 -9.77 0.25
C ILE A 310 17.32 -9.39 -0.21
N LEU A 311 16.53 -8.72 0.64
CA LEU A 311 15.13 -8.40 0.38
C LEU A 311 14.96 -7.33 -0.70
N VAL A 312 15.97 -6.49 -0.96
CA VAL A 312 15.91 -5.49 -2.04
C VAL A 312 15.81 -6.12 -3.43
N ALA A 313 16.19 -7.40 -3.59
CA ALA A 313 16.15 -8.10 -4.87
C ALA A 313 14.75 -8.07 -5.51
N GLN A 314 13.70 -8.35 -4.75
CA GLN A 314 12.32 -8.37 -5.25
C GLN A 314 11.87 -7.00 -5.81
N PRO A 315 11.89 -5.89 -5.05
CA PRO A 315 11.40 -4.61 -5.55
C PRO A 315 12.31 -4.00 -6.65
N VAL A 316 13.61 -4.31 -6.67
CA VAL A 316 14.50 -3.89 -7.76
C VAL A 316 14.11 -4.59 -9.06
N VAL A 317 13.91 -5.90 -9.06
CA VAL A 317 13.45 -6.64 -10.23
C VAL A 317 12.09 -6.12 -10.69
N GLN A 318 11.17 -5.89 -9.76
CA GLN A 318 9.87 -5.31 -10.07
C GLN A 318 10.00 -3.94 -10.75
N ALA A 319 10.84 -3.05 -10.23
CA ALA A 319 11.06 -1.71 -10.79
C ALA A 319 11.66 -1.77 -12.21
N LEU A 320 12.64 -2.64 -12.42
CA LEU A 320 13.32 -2.81 -13.71
C LEU A 320 12.39 -3.38 -14.80
N PHE A 321 11.56 -4.35 -14.44
CA PHE A 321 10.71 -5.04 -15.41
C PHE A 321 9.30 -4.43 -15.58
N SER A 322 8.84 -3.54 -14.68
CA SER A 322 7.53 -2.89 -14.79
C SER A 322 7.34 -2.10 -16.09
N PRO A 323 8.31 -1.32 -16.62
CA PRO A 323 8.16 -0.64 -17.91
C PRO A 323 8.06 -1.61 -19.09
N PHE A 324 8.79 -2.74 -19.02
CA PHE A 324 8.69 -3.80 -20.02
C PHE A 324 7.30 -4.45 -19.99
N ALA A 325 6.81 -4.81 -18.82
CA ALA A 325 5.48 -5.39 -18.63
C ALA A 325 4.36 -4.45 -19.11
N GLY A 326 4.51 -3.14 -18.86
CA GLY A 326 3.59 -2.12 -19.37
C GLY A 326 3.53 -2.10 -20.89
N ARG A 327 4.69 -2.03 -21.57
CA ARG A 327 4.76 -2.09 -23.05
C ARG A 327 4.24 -3.42 -23.62
N LEU A 328 4.44 -4.51 -22.91
CA LEU A 328 3.92 -5.82 -23.32
C LEU A 328 2.39 -5.83 -23.28
N SER A 329 1.78 -5.20 -22.27
CA SER A 329 0.33 -5.07 -22.15
C SER A 329 -0.29 -4.12 -23.19
N ASP A 330 0.54 -3.29 -23.85
CA ASP A 330 0.10 -2.49 -24.99
C ASP A 330 -0.02 -3.30 -26.28
N ARG A 331 0.62 -4.47 -26.36
CA ARG A 331 0.63 -5.36 -27.54
C ARG A 331 -0.20 -6.62 -27.35
N ILE A 332 -0.25 -7.15 -26.13
CA ILE A 332 -0.96 -8.36 -25.74
C ILE A 332 -2.08 -7.96 -24.79
N GLU A 333 -3.20 -8.69 -24.79
CA GLU A 333 -4.29 -8.48 -23.84
C GLU A 333 -3.77 -8.37 -22.40
N PRO A 334 -4.01 -7.26 -21.68
CA PRO A 334 -3.48 -7.01 -20.34
C PRO A 334 -3.79 -8.13 -19.34
N ARG A 335 -4.99 -8.74 -19.44
CA ARG A 335 -5.40 -9.87 -18.58
C ARG A 335 -4.51 -11.09 -18.73
N ILE A 336 -3.99 -11.38 -19.94
CA ILE A 336 -3.10 -12.53 -20.17
C ILE A 336 -1.75 -12.29 -19.50
N VAL A 337 -1.17 -11.09 -19.71
CA VAL A 337 0.12 -10.72 -19.12
C VAL A 337 0.00 -10.70 -17.58
N ALA A 338 -1.08 -10.13 -17.04
CA ALA A 338 -1.33 -10.09 -15.60
C ALA A 338 -1.50 -11.51 -15.02
N SER A 339 -2.20 -12.41 -15.72
CA SER A 339 -2.39 -13.78 -15.26
C SER A 339 -1.11 -14.59 -15.27
N ILE A 340 -0.22 -14.39 -16.26
CA ILE A 340 1.14 -14.96 -16.26
C ILE A 340 1.93 -14.42 -15.06
N GLY A 341 1.83 -13.12 -14.79
CA GLY A 341 2.45 -12.51 -13.61
C GLY A 341 1.98 -13.13 -12.30
N MET A 342 0.66 -13.34 -12.14
CA MET A 342 0.10 -14.02 -10.96
C MET A 342 0.53 -15.48 -10.87
N SER A 343 0.62 -16.18 -11.99
CA SER A 343 1.11 -17.58 -12.02
C SER A 343 2.56 -17.68 -11.53
N LEU A 344 3.44 -16.80 -12.00
CA LEU A 344 4.82 -16.72 -11.52
C LEU A 344 4.89 -16.36 -10.04
N THR A 345 4.03 -15.45 -9.59
CA THR A 345 3.93 -15.08 -8.16
C THR A 345 3.48 -16.29 -7.32
N ALA A 346 2.47 -17.04 -7.76
CA ALA A 346 2.02 -18.25 -7.08
C ALA A 346 3.12 -19.32 -7.01
N ILE A 347 3.89 -19.51 -8.09
CA ILE A 347 5.06 -20.40 -8.13
C ILE A 347 6.12 -19.91 -7.12
N GLY A 348 6.46 -18.62 -7.13
CA GLY A 348 7.43 -18.05 -6.17
C GLY A 348 7.00 -18.24 -4.72
N LEU A 349 5.72 -18.02 -4.40
CA LEU A 349 5.16 -18.28 -3.07
C LEU A 349 5.23 -19.76 -2.71
N GLY A 350 4.91 -20.65 -3.66
CA GLY A 350 5.05 -22.10 -3.50
C GLY A 350 6.49 -22.54 -3.23
N LEU A 351 7.47 -21.94 -3.90
CA LEU A 351 8.90 -22.21 -3.65
C LEU A 351 9.34 -21.74 -2.26
N LEU A 352 8.77 -20.65 -1.73
CA LEU A 352 9.06 -20.18 -0.37
C LEU A 352 8.58 -21.16 0.71
N ILE A 353 7.61 -22.04 0.43
CA ILE A 353 7.18 -23.10 1.35
C ILE A 353 8.32 -24.09 1.63
N LEU A 354 9.28 -24.23 0.71
CA LEU A 354 10.45 -25.10 0.86
C LEU A 354 11.54 -24.52 1.77
N LEU A 355 11.37 -23.31 2.29
CA LEU A 355 12.34 -22.68 3.19
C LEU A 355 12.45 -23.48 4.49
N ASN A 356 13.69 -23.73 4.87
CA ASN A 356 14.07 -24.39 6.11
C ASN A 356 15.33 -23.71 6.70
N ASN A 357 15.81 -24.19 7.83
CA ASN A 357 16.98 -23.63 8.49
C ASN A 357 18.27 -23.71 7.63
N GLN A 358 18.32 -24.59 6.63
CA GLN A 358 19.48 -24.81 5.76
C GLN A 358 19.33 -24.18 4.38
N ALA A 359 18.19 -23.52 4.07
CA ALA A 359 17.96 -22.92 2.76
C ALA A 359 19.09 -21.96 2.38
N SER A 360 19.63 -22.09 1.17
CA SER A 360 20.76 -21.29 0.69
C SER A 360 20.32 -19.87 0.30
N ILE A 361 21.20 -18.89 0.47
CA ILE A 361 20.91 -17.50 0.07
C ILE A 361 20.63 -17.37 -1.43
N PRO A 362 21.40 -18.03 -2.34
CA PRO A 362 21.10 -17.99 -3.76
C PRO A 362 19.69 -18.49 -4.09
N PHE A 363 19.19 -19.51 -3.38
CA PHE A 363 17.80 -19.98 -3.55
C PHE A 363 16.81 -18.90 -3.17
N ILE A 364 16.98 -18.23 -2.02
CA ILE A 364 16.09 -17.13 -1.57
C ILE A 364 16.09 -16.00 -2.59
N ILE A 365 17.27 -15.57 -3.05
CA ILE A 365 17.41 -14.52 -4.06
C ILE A 365 16.72 -14.93 -5.38
N ALA A 366 16.92 -16.16 -5.84
CA ALA A 366 16.27 -16.65 -7.06
C ALA A 366 14.74 -16.60 -6.95
N VAL A 367 14.18 -17.00 -5.80
CA VAL A 367 12.74 -16.92 -5.56
C VAL A 367 12.27 -15.47 -5.50
N LEU A 368 13.02 -14.55 -4.88
CA LEU A 368 12.72 -13.12 -4.86
C LEU A 368 12.73 -12.51 -6.26
N PHE A 369 13.62 -12.98 -7.16
CA PHE A 369 13.60 -12.59 -8.58
C PHE A 369 12.31 -13.05 -9.28
N ILE A 370 11.89 -14.29 -9.06
CA ILE A 370 10.62 -14.82 -9.61
C ILE A 370 9.43 -13.99 -9.12
N LEU A 371 9.38 -13.70 -7.81
CA LEU A 371 8.34 -12.88 -7.22
C LEU A 371 8.34 -11.45 -7.75
N GLY A 372 9.52 -10.82 -7.87
CA GLY A 372 9.67 -9.46 -8.41
C GLY A 372 9.22 -9.36 -9.88
N PHE A 373 9.64 -10.34 -10.70
CA PHE A 373 9.25 -10.42 -12.10
C PHE A 373 7.75 -10.73 -12.27
N GLY A 374 7.22 -11.69 -11.51
CA GLY A 374 5.80 -12.01 -11.48
C GLY A 374 4.96 -10.79 -11.09
N PHE A 375 5.38 -10.05 -10.06
CA PHE A 375 4.67 -8.85 -9.62
C PHE A 375 4.75 -7.71 -10.66
N ALA A 376 5.87 -7.54 -11.37
CA ALA A 376 5.99 -6.58 -12.47
C ALA A 376 5.01 -6.90 -13.61
N LEU A 377 4.94 -8.18 -14.03
CA LEU A 377 4.01 -8.66 -15.06
C LEU A 377 2.55 -8.59 -14.63
N PHE A 378 2.25 -8.54 -13.33
CA PHE A 378 0.90 -8.34 -12.83
C PHE A 378 0.55 -6.86 -12.68
N SER A 379 1.32 -6.09 -11.90
CA SER A 379 0.92 -4.77 -11.41
C SER A 379 0.72 -3.74 -12.51
N SER A 380 1.65 -3.66 -13.47
CA SER A 380 1.59 -2.69 -14.57
C SER A 380 0.48 -3.02 -15.57
N PRO A 381 0.35 -4.26 -16.11
CA PRO A 381 -0.74 -4.62 -16.99
C PRO A 381 -2.12 -4.55 -16.35
N ASN A 382 -2.26 -4.94 -15.09
CA ASN A 382 -3.53 -4.83 -14.37
C ASN A 382 -3.97 -3.37 -14.19
N THR A 383 -3.02 -2.48 -13.90
CA THR A 383 -3.31 -1.03 -13.86
C THR A 383 -3.73 -0.51 -15.22
N ASN A 384 -3.05 -0.95 -16.30
CA ASN A 384 -3.43 -0.61 -17.66
C ASN A 384 -4.85 -1.10 -18.02
N ALA A 385 -5.19 -2.34 -17.63
CA ALA A 385 -6.55 -2.89 -17.82
C ALA A 385 -7.61 -2.01 -17.14
N ILE A 386 -7.40 -1.63 -15.87
CA ILE A 386 -8.33 -0.79 -15.12
C ILE A 386 -8.49 0.58 -15.78
N MET A 387 -7.37 1.25 -16.11
CA MET A 387 -7.43 2.60 -16.69
C MET A 387 -8.01 2.61 -18.10
N SER A 388 -7.71 1.59 -18.93
CA SER A 388 -8.25 1.48 -20.28
C SER A 388 -9.74 1.08 -20.33
N SER A 389 -10.27 0.56 -19.23
CA SER A 389 -11.68 0.14 -19.12
C SER A 389 -12.62 1.29 -18.77
N VAL A 390 -12.11 2.48 -18.45
CA VAL A 390 -12.91 3.63 -18.04
C VAL A 390 -12.60 4.87 -18.91
N GLU A 391 -13.58 5.77 -19.04
CA GLU A 391 -13.36 7.06 -19.72
C GLU A 391 -12.40 7.95 -18.91
N ASN A 392 -11.68 8.85 -19.60
CA ASN A 392 -10.67 9.73 -19.02
C ASN A 392 -11.17 10.58 -17.85
N ARG A 393 -12.47 10.98 -17.85
CA ARG A 393 -13.09 11.74 -16.77
C ARG A 393 -13.15 10.96 -15.44
N PHE A 394 -13.11 9.62 -15.49
CA PHE A 394 -13.22 8.75 -14.33
C PHE A 394 -11.89 8.16 -13.84
N TYR A 395 -10.77 8.58 -14.42
CA TYR A 395 -9.44 8.08 -14.00
C TYR A 395 -9.16 8.30 -12.51
N GLY A 396 -9.68 9.38 -11.91
CA GLY A 396 -9.55 9.62 -10.47
C GLY A 396 -10.25 8.55 -9.63
N VAL A 397 -11.50 8.23 -9.98
CA VAL A 397 -12.29 7.18 -9.31
C VAL A 397 -11.64 5.81 -9.48
N ALA A 398 -11.20 5.49 -10.71
CA ALA A 398 -10.54 4.22 -11.01
C ALA A 398 -9.23 4.03 -10.22
N SER A 399 -8.40 5.09 -10.15
CA SER A 399 -7.17 5.09 -9.35
C SER A 399 -7.44 4.95 -7.86
N GLY A 400 -8.46 5.65 -7.35
CA GLY A 400 -8.89 5.58 -5.95
C GLY A 400 -9.38 4.19 -5.58
N THR A 401 -10.17 3.56 -6.46
CA THR A 401 -10.66 2.19 -6.27
C THR A 401 -9.49 1.20 -6.26
N LEU A 402 -8.58 1.29 -7.22
CA LEU A 402 -7.39 0.44 -7.24
C LEU A 402 -6.53 0.61 -5.99
N ALA A 403 -6.34 1.84 -5.53
CA ALA A 403 -5.60 2.11 -4.29
C ALA A 403 -6.28 1.50 -3.07
N THR A 404 -7.61 1.56 -3.00
CA THR A 404 -8.41 0.91 -1.95
C THR A 404 -8.25 -0.61 -2.00
N MET A 405 -8.35 -1.23 -3.17
CA MET A 405 -8.14 -2.69 -3.33
C MET A 405 -6.73 -3.10 -2.92
N ARG A 406 -5.71 -2.31 -3.26
CA ARG A 406 -4.32 -2.54 -2.84
C ARG A 406 -4.18 -2.51 -1.32
N LEU A 407 -4.64 -1.45 -0.66
CA LEU A 407 -4.54 -1.32 0.79
C LEU A 407 -5.33 -2.40 1.52
N THR A 408 -6.55 -2.68 1.09
CA THR A 408 -7.37 -3.75 1.65
C THR A 408 -6.69 -5.11 1.47
N GLY A 409 -6.11 -5.38 0.30
CA GLY A 409 -5.32 -6.60 0.08
C GLY A 409 -4.10 -6.70 1.00
N GLN A 410 -3.33 -5.63 1.12
CA GLN A 410 -2.17 -5.59 2.04
C GLN A 410 -2.58 -5.85 3.49
N MET A 411 -3.71 -5.30 3.92
CA MET A 411 -4.26 -5.53 5.25
C MET A 411 -4.68 -6.99 5.44
N LEU A 412 -5.41 -7.58 4.47
CA LEU A 412 -5.80 -8.99 4.50
C LEU A 412 -4.58 -9.90 4.58
N SER A 413 -3.52 -9.61 3.83
CA SER A 413 -2.25 -10.34 3.88
C SER A 413 -1.66 -10.38 5.29
N MET A 414 -1.54 -9.21 5.93
CA MET A 414 -1.02 -9.13 7.30
C MET A 414 -1.98 -9.75 8.32
N GLY A 415 -3.30 -9.56 8.15
CA GLY A 415 -4.32 -10.17 9.01
C GLY A 415 -4.25 -11.69 9.00
N ILE A 416 -4.07 -12.31 7.82
CA ILE A 416 -3.88 -13.77 7.69
C ILE A 416 -2.64 -14.23 8.45
N VAL A 417 -1.51 -13.52 8.30
CA VAL A 417 -0.27 -13.88 9.00
C VAL A 417 -0.41 -13.72 10.51
N MET A 418 -1.02 -12.62 10.98
CA MET A 418 -1.25 -12.39 12.40
C MET A 418 -2.17 -13.46 13.01
N LEU A 419 -3.22 -13.87 12.30
CA LEU A 419 -4.08 -14.98 12.72
C LEU A 419 -3.29 -16.28 12.86
N ILE A 420 -2.46 -16.61 11.88
CA ILE A 420 -1.63 -17.82 11.91
C ILE A 420 -0.61 -17.76 13.05
N PHE A 421 0.01 -16.61 13.30
CA PHE A 421 0.90 -16.42 14.45
C PHE A 421 0.16 -16.62 15.78
N ALA A 422 -1.05 -16.07 15.89
CA ALA A 422 -1.87 -16.26 17.08
C ALA A 422 -2.25 -17.73 17.34
N LEU A 423 -2.47 -18.52 16.28
CA LEU A 423 -2.82 -19.94 16.38
C LEU A 423 -1.61 -20.84 16.69
N HIS A 424 -0.41 -20.53 16.19
CA HIS A 424 0.76 -21.43 16.30
C HIS A 424 1.78 -20.97 17.35
N ILE A 425 1.96 -19.67 17.54
CA ILE A 425 2.94 -19.08 18.45
C ILE A 425 2.25 -18.59 19.72
N GLY A 426 1.07 -17.94 19.56
CA GLY A 426 0.37 -17.28 20.65
C GLY A 426 0.91 -15.88 20.91
N ASP A 427 0.57 -15.32 22.09
CA ASP A 427 0.98 -13.97 22.48
C ASP A 427 2.31 -13.99 23.27
N VAL A 428 3.35 -14.57 22.63
CA VAL A 428 4.69 -14.68 23.18
C VAL A 428 5.75 -14.14 22.22
N PRO A 429 6.91 -13.66 22.70
CA PRO A 429 8.02 -13.24 21.86
C PRO A 429 8.59 -14.41 21.03
N ILE A 430 9.15 -14.09 19.86
CA ILE A 430 9.83 -15.07 19.00
C ILE A 430 11.24 -15.34 19.56
N THR A 431 11.34 -16.27 20.51
CA THR A 431 12.61 -16.75 21.11
C THR A 431 13.09 -18.02 20.40
N PRO A 432 14.35 -18.47 20.61
CA PRO A 432 14.85 -19.70 20.02
C PRO A 432 13.97 -20.93 20.21
N ASP A 433 13.30 -21.06 21.36
CA ASP A 433 12.35 -22.13 21.66
C ASP A 433 11.09 -22.07 20.76
N GLN A 434 10.75 -20.89 20.24
CA GLN A 434 9.61 -20.66 19.35
C GLN A 434 9.96 -20.76 17.86
N TYR A 435 11.23 -20.97 17.49
CA TYR A 435 11.63 -21.07 16.09
C TYR A 435 10.90 -22.17 15.30
N PRO A 436 10.64 -23.38 15.85
CA PRO A 436 9.85 -24.40 15.16
C PRO A 436 8.41 -23.95 14.91
N SER A 437 7.77 -23.31 15.91
CA SER A 437 6.41 -22.75 15.79
C SER A 437 6.36 -21.61 14.78
N PHE A 438 7.36 -20.74 14.76
CA PHE A 438 7.49 -19.67 13.76
C PHE A 438 7.63 -20.23 12.34
N MET A 439 8.47 -21.25 12.14
CA MET A 439 8.63 -21.89 10.82
C MET A 439 7.33 -22.56 10.38
N GLY A 440 6.63 -23.27 11.28
CA GLY A 440 5.30 -23.84 11.01
C GLY A 440 4.29 -22.77 10.61
N SER A 441 4.28 -21.65 11.33
CA SER A 441 3.42 -20.48 11.01
C SER A 441 3.74 -19.90 9.63
N MET A 442 5.02 -19.73 9.33
CA MET A 442 5.47 -19.21 8.05
C MET A 442 5.05 -20.12 6.89
N HIS A 443 5.23 -21.43 7.01
CA HIS A 443 4.78 -22.40 6.00
C HIS A 443 3.28 -22.36 5.81
N SER A 444 2.49 -22.37 6.90
CA SER A 444 1.04 -22.27 6.85
C SER A 444 0.56 -20.99 6.17
N ALA A 445 1.19 -19.86 6.50
CA ALA A 445 0.91 -18.58 5.87
C ALA A 445 1.21 -18.63 4.36
N LEU A 446 2.39 -19.09 3.96
CA LEU A 446 2.80 -19.17 2.56
C LEU A 446 1.90 -20.12 1.75
N ILE A 447 1.42 -21.22 2.33
CA ILE A 447 0.44 -22.11 1.68
C ILE A 447 -0.84 -21.33 1.39
N ILE A 448 -1.43 -20.65 2.38
CA ILE A 448 -2.67 -19.89 2.21
C ILE A 448 -2.48 -18.77 1.18
N LEU A 449 -1.38 -18.00 1.28
CA LEU A 449 -1.07 -16.93 0.36
C LEU A 449 -0.86 -17.43 -1.08
N SER A 450 -0.21 -18.60 -1.25
CA SER A 450 -0.03 -19.25 -2.55
C SER A 450 -1.35 -19.69 -3.16
N LEU A 451 -2.23 -20.32 -2.37
CA LEU A 451 -3.57 -20.73 -2.81
C LEU A 451 -4.44 -19.53 -3.18
N LEU A 452 -4.39 -18.44 -2.42
CA LEU A 452 -5.07 -17.20 -2.75
C LEU A 452 -4.57 -16.64 -4.09
N CYS A 453 -3.26 -16.60 -4.30
CA CYS A 453 -2.67 -16.12 -5.55
C CYS A 453 -3.09 -16.99 -6.74
N PHE A 454 -3.10 -18.31 -6.56
CA PHE A 454 -3.59 -19.26 -7.57
C PHE A 454 -5.06 -19.01 -7.90
N GLY A 455 -5.93 -18.83 -6.90
CA GLY A 455 -7.34 -18.47 -7.11
C GLY A 455 -7.49 -17.14 -7.86
N GLY A 456 -6.60 -16.18 -7.61
CA GLY A 456 -6.57 -14.88 -8.27
C GLY A 456 -6.25 -14.94 -9.76
N ILE A 457 -5.58 -15.98 -10.26
CA ILE A 457 -5.34 -16.19 -11.70
C ILE A 457 -6.68 -16.27 -12.44
N PHE A 458 -7.66 -16.97 -11.88
CA PHE A 458 -9.00 -17.07 -12.47
C PHE A 458 -9.73 -15.74 -12.48
N ALA A 459 -9.60 -14.96 -11.41
CA ALA A 459 -10.14 -13.60 -11.37
C ALA A 459 -9.51 -12.70 -12.45
N SER A 460 -8.19 -12.77 -12.62
CA SER A 460 -7.47 -12.03 -13.66
C SER A 460 -7.91 -12.42 -15.08
N LEU A 461 -8.11 -13.72 -15.34
CA LEU A 461 -8.56 -14.22 -16.63
C LEU A 461 -10.03 -13.86 -16.94
N ALA A 462 -10.89 -13.81 -15.91
CA ALA A 462 -12.31 -13.50 -16.04
C ALA A 462 -12.57 -12.03 -16.43
N GLY A 463 -11.58 -11.15 -16.37
CA GLY A 463 -11.69 -9.71 -16.61
C GLY A 463 -12.21 -9.27 -17.99
N GLY A 464 -12.48 -10.20 -18.90
CA GLY A 464 -12.98 -9.86 -20.24
C GLY A 464 -11.87 -9.35 -21.19
N LYS A 465 -12.24 -9.13 -22.46
CA LYS A 465 -11.33 -8.57 -23.48
C LYS A 465 -11.46 -7.05 -23.51
N ILE A 466 -10.33 -6.36 -23.62
CA ILE A 466 -10.28 -4.90 -23.88
C ILE A 466 -10.14 -4.66 -25.39
N ARG A 467 -9.56 -5.62 -26.11
CA ARG A 467 -9.30 -5.60 -27.56
C ARG A 467 -9.97 -6.76 -28.25
#